data_8b9612408c5c34555f252c50c208bc6b
#
_entry.id   8b9612408c5c34555f252c50c208bc6b
#
_cell.length_a   1.000
_cell.length_b   1.000
_cell.length_c   1.000
_cell.angle_alpha   90.00
_cell.angle_beta   90.00
_cell.angle_gamma   90.00
#
_symmetry.space_group_name_H-M   'P 1'
#
loop_
_entity.id
_entity.type
_entity.pdbx_description
1 polymer ?
#
loop_
_entity_poly.entity_id
_entity_poly.type
_entity_poly.pdbx_seq_one_letter_code
_entity_poly.pdbx_strand_id
1 'polypeptide(L)'
;MQVIKRDGEIAEFNPDKIYQAILKAAQTVYVLTDDLRQNLAQVTKKVVLDLEEAKVERATISMIQSMVEHRLLGAGYITIAEHYISYRL
;
A
#
# COMPACT_ATOMS: atom_id res chain seq x y z
N MET A 1 10.61 11.35 -3.06
CA MET A 1 10.92 10.00 -3.60
C MET A 1 10.17 9.79 -4.89
N GLN A 2 10.79 9.11 -5.83
CA GLN A 2 10.21 8.82 -7.13
C GLN A 2 9.79 7.37 -7.26
N VAL A 3 8.76 7.12 -8.06
CA VAL A 3 8.24 5.78 -8.35
C VAL A 3 8.47 5.45 -9.82
N ILE A 4 8.98 4.26 -10.08
CA ILE A 4 9.15 3.75 -11.44
C ILE A 4 7.92 2.90 -11.75
N LYS A 5 7.10 3.37 -12.69
CA LYS A 5 5.90 2.66 -13.14
C LYS A 5 6.26 1.44 -13.98
N ARG A 6 5.27 0.57 -14.22
CA ARG A 6 5.48 -0.67 -15.00
C ARG A 6 5.94 -0.41 -16.44
N ASP A 7 5.54 0.71 -17.02
CA ASP A 7 5.96 1.12 -18.37
C ASP A 7 7.33 1.82 -18.39
N GLY A 8 7.97 1.96 -17.23
CA GLY A 8 9.26 2.63 -17.08
C GLY A 8 9.17 4.13 -16.82
N GLU A 9 7.99 4.71 -16.86
CA GLU A 9 7.82 6.13 -16.55
C GLU A 9 8.08 6.41 -15.07
N ILE A 10 8.60 7.60 -14.80
CA ILE A 10 8.90 8.05 -13.44
C ILE A 10 7.80 9.02 -12.99
N ALA A 11 7.28 8.80 -11.79
CA ALA A 11 6.29 9.67 -11.16
C ALA A 11 6.70 10.01 -9.74
N GLU A 12 6.14 11.08 -9.18
CA GLU A 12 6.33 11.38 -7.78
C GLU A 12 5.57 10.39 -6.90
N PHE A 13 6.18 10.05 -5.78
CA PHE A 13 5.56 9.16 -4.80
C PHE A 13 4.37 9.87 -4.14
N ASN A 14 3.21 9.21 -4.16
CA ASN A 14 1.99 9.74 -3.56
C ASN A 14 1.40 8.70 -2.60
N PRO A 15 1.57 8.87 -1.28
CA PRO A 15 1.03 7.93 -0.29
C PRO A 15 -0.49 7.75 -0.37
N ASP A 16 -1.22 8.76 -0.80
CA ASP A 16 -2.68 8.66 -0.94
C ASP A 16 -3.09 7.58 -1.94
N LYS A 17 -2.30 7.39 -3.00
CA LYS A 17 -2.56 6.31 -3.97
C LYS A 17 -2.47 4.93 -3.32
N ILE A 18 -1.53 4.75 -2.39
CA ILE A 18 -1.41 3.51 -1.62
C ILE A 18 -2.66 3.32 -0.76
N TYR A 19 -3.04 4.35 -0.03
CA TYR A 19 -4.21 4.32 0.84
C TYR A 19 -5.48 3.98 0.05
N GLN A 20 -5.72 4.64 -1.09
CA GLN A 20 -6.88 4.39 -1.92
C GLN A 20 -6.90 2.96 -2.47
N ALA A 21 -5.75 2.42 -2.86
CA ALA A 21 -5.66 1.03 -3.32
C ALA A 21 -5.98 0.04 -2.20
N ILE A 22 -5.52 0.30 -0.98
CA ILE A 22 -5.84 -0.52 0.19
C ILE A 22 -7.34 -0.46 0.49
N LEU A 23 -7.95 0.73 0.43
CA LEU A 23 -9.40 0.88 0.65
C LEU A 23 -10.21 0.11 -0.38
N LYS A 24 -9.80 0.13 -1.65
CA LYS A 24 -10.47 -0.64 -2.70
C LYS A 24 -10.45 -2.14 -2.40
N ALA A 25 -9.30 -2.65 -1.94
CA ALA A 25 -9.19 -4.05 -1.55
C ALA A 25 -10.07 -4.35 -0.33
N ALA A 26 -10.07 -3.48 0.66
CA ALA A 26 -10.83 -3.66 1.89
C ALA A 26 -12.35 -3.64 1.67
N GLN A 27 -12.85 -2.77 0.82
CA GLN A 27 -14.29 -2.63 0.59
C GLN A 27 -14.92 -3.83 -0.11
N THR A 28 -14.12 -4.70 -0.72
CA THR A 28 -14.64 -5.95 -1.30
C THR A 28 -14.96 -6.98 -0.24
N VAL A 29 -14.46 -6.82 0.98
CA VAL A 29 -14.55 -7.78 2.07
C VAL A 29 -15.33 -7.22 3.25
N TYR A 30 -15.15 -5.93 3.54
CA TYR A 30 -15.70 -5.28 4.74
C TYR A 30 -16.43 -3.99 4.40
N VAL A 31 -17.31 -3.58 5.31
CA VAL A 31 -17.84 -2.21 5.32
C VAL A 31 -16.71 -1.29 5.83
N LEU A 32 -16.45 -0.20 5.11
CA LEU A 32 -15.42 0.76 5.49
C LEU A 32 -15.94 1.67 6.61
N THR A 33 -15.76 1.23 7.86
CA THR A 33 -16.03 2.05 9.04
C THR A 33 -14.91 3.08 9.23
N ASP A 34 -15.18 4.11 10.03
CA ASP A 34 -14.15 5.13 10.34
C ASP A 34 -12.95 4.49 11.04
N ASP A 35 -13.19 3.55 11.95
CA ASP A 35 -12.11 2.83 12.65
C ASP A 35 -11.25 2.04 11.67
N LEU A 36 -11.87 1.32 10.74
CA LEU A 36 -11.12 0.56 9.73
C LEU A 36 -10.31 1.49 8.83
N ARG A 37 -10.90 2.61 8.39
CA ARG A 37 -10.19 3.61 7.58
C ARG A 37 -8.97 4.14 8.31
N GLN A 38 -9.10 4.47 9.59
CA GLN A 38 -7.97 4.96 10.41
C GLN A 38 -6.88 3.90 10.55
N ASN A 39 -7.26 2.66 10.79
CA ASN A 39 -6.30 1.55 10.90
C ASN A 39 -5.54 1.33 9.58
N LEU A 40 -6.24 1.40 8.45
CA LEU A 40 -5.60 1.25 7.14
C LEU A 40 -4.73 2.46 6.79
N ALA A 41 -5.09 3.66 7.25
CA ALA A 41 -4.22 4.82 7.14
C ALA A 41 -2.92 4.63 7.92
N GLN A 42 -2.95 3.97 9.08
CA GLN A 42 -1.75 3.64 9.84
C GLN A 42 -0.86 2.64 9.09
N VAL A 43 -1.45 1.66 8.41
CA VAL A 43 -0.70 0.73 7.56
C VAL A 43 0.04 1.52 6.46
N THR A 44 -0.65 2.46 5.82
CA THR A 44 -0.04 3.32 4.79
C THR A 44 1.13 4.11 5.36
N LYS A 45 0.98 4.71 6.55
CA LYS A 45 2.05 5.44 7.23
C LYS A 45 3.27 4.57 7.49
N LYS A 46 3.07 3.33 7.90
CA LYS A 46 4.17 2.39 8.16
C LYS A 46 4.94 2.07 6.89
N VAL A 47 4.25 1.92 5.76
CA VAL A 47 4.90 1.72 4.46
C VAL A 47 5.78 2.93 4.11
N VAL A 48 5.25 4.14 4.29
CA VAL A 48 6.02 5.38 4.05
C VAL A 48 7.26 5.43 4.93
N LEU A 49 7.12 5.13 6.21
CA LEU A 49 8.25 5.09 7.13
C LEU A 49 9.29 4.05 6.75
N ASP A 50 8.87 2.87 6.30
CA ASP A 50 9.79 1.84 5.83
C ASP A 50 10.63 2.34 4.65
N LEU A 51 9.99 3.03 3.72
CA LEU A 51 10.69 3.62 2.56
C LEU A 51 11.67 4.70 2.98
N GLU A 52 11.28 5.56 3.91
CA GLU A 52 12.13 6.63 4.44
C GLU A 52 13.33 6.06 5.20
N GLU A 53 13.11 5.08 6.06
CA GLU A 53 14.19 4.42 6.83
C GLU A 53 15.18 3.71 5.92
N ALA A 54 14.70 3.11 4.84
CA ALA A 54 15.54 2.46 3.85
C ALA A 54 16.25 3.47 2.92
N LYS A 55 15.96 4.76 3.06
CA LYS A 55 16.52 5.84 2.24
C LYS A 55 16.35 5.59 0.74
N VAL A 56 15.16 5.11 0.37
CA VAL A 56 14.83 4.81 -1.02
C VAL A 56 14.56 6.11 -1.77
N GLU A 57 15.35 6.38 -2.80
CA GLU A 57 15.15 7.54 -3.67
C GLU A 57 14.21 7.22 -4.83
N ARG A 58 14.32 6.01 -5.36
CA ARG A 58 13.45 5.47 -6.42
C ARG A 58 13.01 4.06 -6.04
N ALA A 59 11.72 3.81 -6.14
CA ALA A 59 11.14 2.50 -5.89
C ALA A 59 10.30 2.07 -7.08
N THR A 60 10.36 0.78 -7.41
CA THR A 60 9.44 0.23 -8.40
C THR A 60 8.05 0.05 -7.77
N ILE A 61 7.02 0.03 -8.60
CA ILE A 61 5.67 -0.29 -8.15
C ILE A 61 5.66 -1.65 -7.43
N SER A 62 6.36 -2.65 -7.98
CA SER A 62 6.42 -3.98 -7.37
C SER A 62 7.00 -3.96 -5.95
N MET A 63 8.04 -3.17 -5.73
CA MET A 63 8.63 -3.02 -4.40
C MET A 63 7.63 -2.42 -3.42
N ILE A 64 6.95 -1.34 -3.81
CA ILE A 64 5.94 -0.70 -2.97
C ILE A 64 4.81 -1.67 -2.66
N GLN A 65 4.30 -2.39 -3.65
CA GLN A 65 3.23 -3.36 -3.47
C GLN A 65 3.63 -4.47 -2.49
N SER A 66 4.86 -4.97 -2.58
CA SER A 66 5.37 -5.98 -1.64
C SER A 66 5.42 -5.45 -0.21
N MET A 67 5.82 -4.20 -0.04
CA MET A 67 5.86 -3.57 1.28
C MET A 67 4.45 -3.38 1.86
N VAL A 68 3.48 -2.99 1.03
CA VAL A 68 2.08 -2.86 1.44
C VAL A 68 1.53 -4.21 1.90
N GLU A 69 1.75 -5.26 1.12
CA GLU A 69 1.32 -6.62 1.45
C GLU A 69 1.93 -7.08 2.78
N HIS A 70 3.22 -6.85 2.96
CA HIS A 70 3.93 -7.22 4.19
C HIS A 70 3.32 -6.51 5.40
N ARG A 71 3.03 -5.22 5.29
CA ARG A 71 2.44 -4.47 6.40
C ARG A 71 0.99 -4.86 6.68
N LEU A 72 0.20 -5.16 5.65
CA LEU A 72 -1.16 -5.68 5.83
C LEU A 72 -1.15 -7.02 6.57
N LEU A 73 -0.30 -7.95 6.14
CA LEU A 73 -0.17 -9.25 6.79
C LEU A 73 0.30 -9.10 8.24
N GLY A 74 1.30 -8.26 8.48
CA GLY A 74 1.82 -8.02 9.83
C GLY A 74 0.81 -7.38 10.77
N ALA A 75 -0.16 -6.65 10.24
CA ALA A 75 -1.24 -6.05 11.03
C ALA A 75 -2.44 -7.00 11.19
N GLY A 76 -2.38 -8.21 10.63
CA GLY A 76 -3.45 -9.20 10.73
C GLY A 76 -4.54 -9.08 9.66
N TYR A 77 -4.37 -8.20 8.68
CA TYR A 77 -5.34 -8.02 7.59
C TYR A 77 -5.09 -8.98 6.43
N ILE A 78 -5.16 -10.28 6.72
CA ILE A 78 -4.80 -11.32 5.75
C ILE A 78 -5.74 -11.30 4.54
N THR A 79 -7.04 -11.20 4.76
CA THR A 79 -8.03 -11.20 3.67
C THR A 79 -7.90 -9.95 2.80
N ILE A 80 -7.65 -8.79 3.43
CA ILE A 80 -7.41 -7.55 2.68
C ILE A 80 -6.15 -7.68 1.84
N ALA A 81 -5.08 -8.27 2.40
CA ALA A 81 -3.83 -8.49 1.67
C ALA A 81 -4.05 -9.39 0.45
N GLU A 82 -4.82 -10.47 0.59
CA GLU A 82 -5.15 -11.37 -0.51
C GLU A 82 -5.87 -10.63 -1.65
N HIS A 83 -6.86 -9.81 -1.31
CA HIS A 83 -7.58 -9.01 -2.30
C HIS A 83 -6.70 -7.94 -2.93
N TYR A 84 -5.81 -7.34 -2.15
CA TYR A 84 -4.85 -6.37 -2.67
C TYR A 84 -3.91 -7.01 -3.69
N ILE A 85 -3.39 -8.21 -3.40
CA ILE A 85 -2.55 -8.98 -4.32
C ILE A 85 -3.31 -9.28 -5.62
N SER A 86 -4.54 -9.77 -5.52
CA SER A 86 -5.37 -10.06 -6.69
C SER A 86 -5.66 -8.81 -7.52
N TYR A 87 -5.88 -7.68 -6.85
CA TYR A 87 -6.21 -6.42 -7.50
C TYR A 87 -5.05 -5.87 -8.34
N ARG A 88 -3.82 -6.09 -7.91
CA ARG A 88 -2.64 -5.58 -8.62
C ARG A 88 -2.23 -6.42 -9.83
N LEU A 89 -2.74 -7.63 -9.90
CA LEU A 89 -2.50 -8.51 -11.03
C LEU A 89 -3.35 -8.12 -12.24
#